data_51ab75f9a8702ab69f8c3111d03b34ca
#
_entry.id   51ab75f9a8702ab69f8c3111d03b34ca
#
_cell.length_a   1.000
_cell.length_b   1.000
_cell.length_c   1.000
_cell.angle_alpha   90.00
_cell.angle_beta   90.00
_cell.angle_gamma   90.00
#
_symmetry.space_group_name_H-M   'P 1'
#
loop_
_entity.id
_entity.type
_entity.pdbx_description
1 polymer ?
#
loop_
_entity_poly.entity_id
_entity_poly.type
_entity_poly.pdbx_seq_one_letter_code
_entity_poly.pdbx_strand_id
1 'polypeptide(L)'
;MIMDTTKILFICLGNICRSPAANAIMQKYIDDAGQSGKFYIDSAGIGPWHVGQLPDKRMRQHGAQRGYSIDHIARQFDARHDFADFDCIVVMDDDNYRDICSKAHDSAERRKVIRMADYFVKYAGRTSVPDPYYRDGEDFELALDIIEDGCRGILRRYGVNV
;
A
#
# COMPACT_ATOMS: atom_id res chain seq x y z
N MET A 1 16.85 -24.28 7.03
CA MET A 1 15.72 -24.07 6.12
C MET A 1 15.48 -22.59 5.94
N ILE A 2 15.54 -22.14 4.70
CA ILE A 2 15.27 -20.73 4.38
C ILE A 2 13.76 -20.56 4.28
N MET A 3 13.20 -19.68 5.09
CA MET A 3 11.79 -19.32 5.00
C MET A 3 11.65 -18.18 3.99
N ASP A 4 10.87 -18.41 2.95
CA ASP A 4 10.63 -17.40 1.94
C ASP A 4 9.86 -16.22 2.54
N THR A 5 10.37 -15.02 2.29
CA THR A 5 9.72 -13.79 2.68
C THR A 5 8.77 -13.36 1.57
N THR A 6 7.52 -13.07 1.90
CA THR A 6 6.55 -12.50 0.96
C THR A 6 6.78 -11.00 0.88
N LYS A 7 6.99 -10.49 -0.32
CA LYS A 7 7.29 -9.08 -0.56
C LYS A 7 6.09 -8.38 -1.18
N ILE A 8 5.58 -7.36 -0.50
CA ILE A 8 4.38 -6.61 -0.88
C ILE A 8 4.74 -5.15 -1.10
N LEU A 9 4.39 -4.62 -2.27
CA LEU A 9 4.60 -3.22 -2.64
C LEU A 9 3.27 -2.51 -2.77
N PHE A 10 3.09 -1.40 -2.04
CA PHE A 10 1.90 -0.55 -2.16
C PHE A 10 2.17 0.60 -3.13
N ILE A 11 1.20 0.88 -4.00
CA ILE A 11 1.32 1.89 -5.04
C ILE A 11 0.18 2.91 -4.90
N CYS A 12 0.53 4.20 -4.98
CA CYS A 12 -0.44 5.26 -5.25
C CYS A 12 0.17 6.24 -6.26
N LEU A 13 -0.50 7.36 -6.51
CA LEU A 13 -0.05 8.27 -7.57
C LEU A 13 1.31 8.90 -7.26
N GLY A 14 1.47 9.52 -6.08
CA GLY A 14 2.66 10.29 -5.73
C GLY A 14 3.52 9.72 -4.61
N ASN A 15 3.10 8.63 -3.96
CA ASN A 15 3.79 8.00 -2.83
C ASN A 15 3.97 8.94 -1.62
N ILE A 16 2.97 9.79 -1.35
CA ILE A 16 3.01 10.67 -0.18
C ILE A 16 1.77 10.59 0.73
N CYS A 17 0.70 9.95 0.30
CA CYS A 17 -0.51 9.80 1.13
C CYS A 17 -0.90 8.33 1.33
N ARG A 18 -1.58 7.74 0.34
CA ARG A 18 -2.20 6.42 0.49
C ARG A 18 -1.20 5.29 0.63
N SER A 19 -0.21 5.20 -0.25
CA SER A 19 0.72 4.07 -0.24
C SER A 19 1.68 4.10 0.96
N PRO A 20 2.23 5.25 1.40
CA PRO A 20 3.05 5.24 2.60
C PRO A 20 2.23 4.95 3.87
N ALA A 21 0.95 5.36 3.91
CA ALA A 21 0.05 4.98 5.00
C ALA A 21 -0.16 3.47 5.04
N ALA A 22 -0.46 2.86 3.88
CA ALA A 22 -0.61 1.41 3.78
C ALA A 22 0.65 0.67 4.20
N ASN A 23 1.81 1.17 3.79
CA ASN A 23 3.10 0.61 4.19
C ASN A 23 3.26 0.57 5.72
N ALA A 24 2.98 1.69 6.39
CA ALA A 24 3.11 1.80 7.84
C ALA A 24 2.07 0.94 8.57
N ILE A 25 0.83 0.95 8.11
CA ILE A 25 -0.26 0.18 8.72
C ILE A 25 0.01 -1.32 8.59
N MET A 26 0.37 -1.76 7.39
CA MET A 26 0.68 -3.17 7.15
C MET A 26 1.84 -3.64 8.02
N GLN A 27 2.90 -2.84 8.11
CA GLN A 27 4.06 -3.17 8.93
C GLN A 27 3.67 -3.33 10.40
N LYS A 28 2.85 -2.43 10.92
CA LYS A 28 2.40 -2.52 12.31
C LYS A 28 1.57 -3.79 12.55
N TYR A 29 0.66 -4.12 11.64
CA TYR A 29 -0.17 -5.32 11.78
C TYR A 29 0.68 -6.59 11.73
N ILE A 30 1.68 -6.63 10.87
CA ILE A 30 2.62 -7.75 10.75
C ILE A 30 3.43 -7.91 12.04
N ASP A 31 3.96 -6.79 12.56
CA ASP A 31 4.76 -6.79 13.78
C ASP A 31 3.93 -7.23 14.99
N ASP A 32 2.72 -6.68 15.13
CA ASP A 32 1.81 -7.02 16.22
C ASP A 32 1.37 -8.50 16.17
N ALA A 33 1.31 -9.09 14.98
CA ALA A 33 0.96 -10.49 14.79
C ALA A 33 2.16 -11.44 14.93
N GLY A 34 3.36 -10.93 15.21
CA GLY A 34 4.57 -11.73 15.32
C GLY A 34 5.06 -12.31 14.02
N GLN A 35 4.76 -11.65 12.88
CA GLN A 35 5.06 -12.14 11.54
C GLN A 35 6.18 -11.36 10.83
N SER A 36 6.94 -10.54 11.54
CA SER A 36 7.93 -9.61 10.97
C SER A 36 8.92 -10.27 10.03
N GLY A 37 9.37 -11.48 10.33
CA GLY A 37 10.33 -12.21 9.49
C GLY A 37 9.75 -12.82 8.22
N LYS A 38 8.41 -12.78 8.06
CA LYS A 38 7.73 -13.45 6.96
C LYS A 38 7.30 -12.49 5.84
N PHE A 39 7.41 -11.19 6.07
CA PHE A 39 6.96 -10.17 5.12
C PHE A 39 7.99 -9.06 4.99
N TYR A 40 8.14 -8.57 3.77
CA TYR A 40 8.87 -7.33 3.45
C TYR A 40 7.90 -6.37 2.80
N ILE A 41 7.73 -5.18 3.37
CA ILE A 41 6.74 -4.19 2.92
C ILE A 41 7.46 -2.94 2.45
N ASP A 42 7.02 -2.41 1.30
CA ASP A 42 7.54 -1.17 0.75
C ASP A 42 6.42 -0.43 0.02
N SER A 43 6.68 0.78 -0.43
CA SER A 43 5.72 1.55 -1.23
C SER A 43 6.44 2.42 -2.25
N ALA A 44 5.73 2.76 -3.33
CA ALA A 44 6.26 3.59 -4.41
C ALA A 44 5.11 4.36 -5.08
N GLY A 45 5.46 5.40 -5.83
CA GLY A 45 4.51 6.18 -6.59
C GLY A 45 4.61 5.90 -8.08
N ILE A 46 3.52 6.15 -8.81
CA ILE A 46 3.53 6.08 -10.26
C ILE A 46 4.37 7.22 -10.82
N GLY A 47 4.17 8.44 -10.31
CA GLY A 47 4.88 9.62 -10.76
C GLY A 47 6.07 9.99 -9.87
N PRO A 48 6.99 10.83 -10.40
CA PRO A 48 8.21 11.21 -9.70
C PRO A 48 8.09 12.50 -8.87
N TRP A 49 6.93 13.12 -8.82
CA TRP A 49 6.78 14.52 -8.32
C TRP A 49 7.27 14.74 -6.90
N HIS A 50 7.23 13.72 -6.06
CA HIS A 50 7.55 13.83 -4.63
C HIS A 50 8.75 12.98 -4.21
N VAL A 51 9.51 12.46 -5.16
CA VAL A 51 10.68 11.62 -4.86
C VAL A 51 11.62 12.34 -3.88
N GLY A 52 12.00 11.63 -2.82
CA GLY A 52 12.87 12.15 -1.77
C GLY A 52 12.15 12.87 -0.64
N GLN A 53 10.82 13.08 -0.75
CA GLN A 53 10.04 13.78 0.26
C GLN A 53 9.45 12.82 1.30
N LEU A 54 9.19 13.36 2.49
CA LEU A 54 8.38 12.67 3.50
C LEU A 54 6.92 12.62 3.05
N PRO A 55 6.12 11.71 3.62
CA PRO A 55 4.67 11.71 3.36
C PRO A 55 4.03 13.04 3.73
N ASP A 56 2.84 13.27 3.17
CA ASP A 56 2.04 14.46 3.45
C ASP A 56 1.92 14.67 4.96
N LYS A 57 2.14 15.90 5.42
CA LYS A 57 2.16 16.24 6.85
C LYS A 57 0.85 15.86 7.54
N ARG A 58 -0.30 16.08 6.87
CA ARG A 58 -1.61 15.75 7.43
C ARG A 58 -1.76 14.23 7.59
N MET A 59 -1.32 13.47 6.60
CA MET A 59 -1.34 12.01 6.68
C MET A 59 -0.47 11.52 7.82
N ARG A 60 0.72 12.10 8.00
CA ARG A 60 1.61 11.75 9.12
C ARG A 60 0.96 12.05 10.47
N GLN A 61 0.31 13.21 10.59
CA GLN A 61 -0.35 13.62 11.83
C GLN A 61 -1.53 12.72 12.20
N HIS A 62 -2.42 12.44 11.22
CA HIS A 62 -3.55 11.56 11.42
C HIS A 62 -3.12 10.14 11.74
N GLY A 63 -2.10 9.65 11.04
CA GLY A 63 -1.54 8.32 11.32
C GLY A 63 -0.93 8.21 12.70
N ALA A 64 -0.19 9.24 13.15
CA ALA A 64 0.44 9.27 14.46
C ALA A 64 -0.59 9.18 15.60
N GLN A 65 -1.76 9.78 15.42
CA GLN A 65 -2.86 9.69 16.40
C GLN A 65 -3.36 8.25 16.57
N ARG A 66 -3.16 7.40 15.59
CA ARG A 66 -3.51 5.97 15.62
C ARG A 66 -2.32 5.08 15.97
N GLY A 67 -1.14 5.65 16.23
CA GLY A 67 0.07 4.90 16.55
C GLY A 67 0.89 4.44 15.37
N TYR A 68 0.66 5.00 14.18
CA TYR A 68 1.44 4.66 12.98
C TYR A 68 2.56 5.67 12.75
N SER A 69 3.76 5.18 12.41
CA SER A 69 4.87 6.01 11.96
C SER A 69 4.89 6.01 10.43
N ILE A 70 4.22 7.01 9.83
CA ILE A 70 4.16 7.14 8.37
C ILE A 70 5.34 8.00 7.93
N ASP A 71 6.47 7.36 7.63
CA ASP A 71 7.75 8.04 7.44
C ASP A 71 8.52 7.56 6.19
N HIS A 72 7.88 6.79 5.32
CA HIS A 72 8.52 6.29 4.11
C HIS A 72 8.88 7.42 3.16
N ILE A 73 10.16 7.49 2.75
CA ILE A 73 10.63 8.49 1.79
C ILE A 73 10.14 8.11 0.39
N ALA A 74 9.45 9.04 -0.27
CA ALA A 74 8.83 8.78 -1.56
C ALA A 74 9.86 8.34 -2.61
N ARG A 75 9.52 7.30 -3.37
CA ARG A 75 10.26 6.84 -4.52
C ARG A 75 9.31 6.53 -5.67
N GLN A 76 9.84 6.47 -6.88
CA GLN A 76 9.03 6.12 -8.05
C GLN A 76 9.08 4.61 -8.31
N PHE A 77 7.96 4.05 -8.76
CA PHE A 77 7.88 2.67 -9.22
C PHE A 77 8.86 2.46 -10.39
N ASP A 78 9.66 1.39 -10.32
CA ASP A 78 10.62 1.03 -11.35
C ASP A 78 10.26 -0.34 -11.93
N ALA A 79 9.67 -0.36 -13.13
CA ALA A 79 9.23 -1.58 -13.78
C ALA A 79 10.38 -2.57 -14.05
N ARG A 80 11.62 -2.08 -14.15
CA ARG A 80 12.78 -2.95 -14.40
C ARG A 80 13.13 -3.82 -13.20
N HIS A 81 12.76 -3.40 -11.99
CA HIS A 81 13.15 -4.08 -10.75
C HIS A 81 11.94 -4.52 -9.92
N ASP A 82 10.91 -3.67 -9.81
CA ASP A 82 9.83 -3.89 -8.84
C ASP A 82 8.96 -5.10 -9.19
N PHE A 83 8.70 -5.37 -10.47
CA PHE A 83 7.95 -6.58 -10.83
C PHE A 83 8.70 -7.86 -10.46
N ALA A 84 10.02 -7.86 -10.56
CA ALA A 84 10.82 -9.02 -10.20
C ALA A 84 10.98 -9.14 -8.69
N ASP A 85 11.13 -8.01 -7.99
CA ASP A 85 11.47 -7.99 -6.57
C ASP A 85 10.26 -8.26 -5.67
N PHE A 86 9.04 -7.95 -6.11
CA PHE A 86 7.84 -8.08 -5.28
C PHE A 86 6.94 -9.20 -5.77
N ASP A 87 6.34 -9.90 -4.81
CA ASP A 87 5.38 -10.98 -5.07
C ASP A 87 3.98 -10.44 -5.33
N CYS A 88 3.65 -9.30 -4.72
CA CYS A 88 2.34 -8.69 -4.78
C CYS A 88 2.48 -7.17 -4.86
N ILE A 89 1.81 -6.55 -5.83
CA ILE A 89 1.81 -5.10 -6.03
C ILE A 89 0.37 -4.63 -5.85
N VAL A 90 0.13 -3.87 -4.77
CA VAL A 90 -1.20 -3.46 -4.34
C VAL A 90 -1.44 -2.02 -4.74
N VAL A 91 -2.45 -1.78 -5.57
CA VAL A 91 -2.82 -0.44 -6.03
C VAL A 91 -4.07 0.06 -5.31
N MET A 92 -4.25 1.39 -5.28
CA MET A 92 -5.28 2.06 -4.49
C MET A 92 -6.56 2.34 -5.26
N ASP A 93 -6.47 2.46 -6.59
CA ASP A 93 -7.61 2.77 -7.45
C ASP A 93 -7.40 2.19 -8.86
N ASP A 94 -8.42 2.35 -9.71
CA ASP A 94 -8.38 1.79 -11.06
C ASP A 94 -7.39 2.52 -11.97
N ASP A 95 -7.15 3.81 -11.74
CA ASP A 95 -6.12 4.55 -12.50
C ASP A 95 -4.74 3.99 -12.20
N ASN A 96 -4.43 3.76 -10.92
CA ASN A 96 -3.18 3.09 -10.53
C ASN A 96 -3.07 1.71 -11.19
N TYR A 97 -4.16 0.95 -11.18
CA TYR A 97 -4.19 -0.39 -11.76
C TYR A 97 -3.80 -0.36 -13.25
N ARG A 98 -4.46 0.51 -14.02
CA ARG A 98 -4.17 0.64 -15.46
C ARG A 98 -2.73 1.05 -15.70
N ASP A 99 -2.24 2.03 -14.94
CA ASP A 99 -0.89 2.58 -15.13
C ASP A 99 0.18 1.52 -14.84
N ILE A 100 0.04 0.77 -13.74
CA ILE A 100 1.03 -0.26 -13.39
C ILE A 100 0.94 -1.43 -14.36
N CYS A 101 -0.25 -1.90 -14.69
CA CYS A 101 -0.42 -3.00 -15.65
C CYS A 101 0.16 -2.67 -17.03
N SER A 102 0.06 -1.38 -17.45
CA SER A 102 0.62 -0.95 -18.72
C SER A 102 2.15 -1.03 -18.77
N LYS A 103 2.80 -1.06 -17.61
CA LYS A 103 4.26 -1.17 -17.50
C LYS A 103 4.76 -2.61 -17.40
N ALA A 104 3.85 -3.57 -17.25
CA ALA A 104 4.20 -5.00 -17.14
C ALA A 104 4.69 -5.53 -18.48
N HIS A 105 5.71 -6.37 -18.42
CA HIS A 105 6.34 -6.93 -19.62
C HIS A 105 5.59 -8.16 -20.15
N ASP A 106 4.83 -8.84 -19.26
CA ASP A 106 4.11 -10.06 -19.61
C ASP A 106 2.90 -10.27 -18.69
N SER A 107 2.17 -11.35 -18.92
CA SER A 107 0.98 -11.66 -18.11
C SER A 107 1.33 -12.11 -16.69
N ALA A 108 2.50 -12.70 -16.48
CA ALA A 108 2.93 -13.10 -15.14
C ALA A 108 3.14 -11.88 -14.24
N GLU A 109 3.74 -10.82 -14.78
CA GLU A 109 3.90 -9.56 -14.05
C GLU A 109 2.56 -8.89 -13.79
N ARG A 110 1.66 -8.85 -14.78
CA ARG A 110 0.31 -8.29 -14.59
C ARG A 110 -0.46 -9.00 -13.48
N ARG A 111 -0.31 -10.31 -13.35
CA ARG A 111 -0.99 -11.08 -12.31
C ARG A 111 -0.52 -10.75 -10.89
N LYS A 112 0.64 -10.12 -10.73
CA LYS A 112 1.11 -9.64 -9.42
C LYS A 112 0.36 -8.40 -8.93
N VAL A 113 -0.29 -7.67 -9.83
CA VAL A 113 -0.98 -6.41 -9.52
C VAL A 113 -2.39 -6.70 -9.04
N ILE A 114 -2.71 -6.26 -7.83
CA ILE A 114 -4.04 -6.42 -7.24
C ILE A 114 -4.55 -5.06 -6.76
N ARG A 115 -5.88 -4.92 -6.71
CA ARG A 115 -6.54 -3.76 -6.10
C ARG A 115 -6.75 -4.04 -4.62
N MET A 116 -6.40 -3.07 -3.77
CA MET A 116 -6.71 -3.18 -2.34
C MET A 116 -8.21 -3.38 -2.12
N ALA A 117 -9.04 -2.75 -2.94
CA ALA A 117 -10.50 -2.82 -2.83
C ALA A 117 -11.06 -4.25 -2.92
N ASP A 118 -10.37 -5.14 -3.63
CA ASP A 118 -10.80 -6.54 -3.76
C ASP A 118 -10.67 -7.30 -2.43
N TYR A 119 -9.99 -6.72 -1.45
CA TYR A 119 -9.76 -7.33 -0.13
C TYR A 119 -10.53 -6.62 0.99
N PHE A 120 -11.35 -5.64 0.68
CA PHE A 120 -12.18 -4.98 1.68
C PHE A 120 -13.23 -5.94 2.23
N VAL A 121 -13.45 -5.88 3.54
CA VAL A 121 -14.51 -6.62 4.24
C VAL A 121 -15.56 -5.63 4.76
N LYS A 122 -15.15 -4.72 5.63
CA LYS A 122 -16.04 -3.68 6.17
C LYS A 122 -16.51 -2.72 5.09
N TYR A 123 -15.64 -2.39 4.16
CA TYR A 123 -15.92 -1.46 3.06
C TYR A 123 -16.11 -2.17 1.72
N ALA A 124 -16.67 -3.37 1.74
CA ALA A 124 -16.79 -4.25 0.56
C ALA A 124 -17.52 -3.62 -0.63
N GLY A 125 -18.36 -2.60 -0.40
CA GLY A 125 -19.04 -1.89 -1.48
C GLY A 125 -18.21 -0.84 -2.20
N ARG A 126 -17.01 -0.54 -1.71
CA ARG A 126 -16.13 0.44 -2.33
C ARG A 126 -15.22 -0.21 -3.36
N THR A 127 -14.87 0.56 -4.40
CA THR A 127 -14.01 0.10 -5.50
C THR A 127 -12.61 0.69 -5.46
N SER A 128 -12.32 1.57 -4.49
CA SER A 128 -11.02 2.24 -4.38
C SER A 128 -10.78 2.77 -2.98
N VAL A 129 -9.51 3.10 -2.70
CA VAL A 129 -9.13 3.95 -1.57
C VAL A 129 -9.17 5.40 -2.07
N PRO A 130 -10.00 6.29 -1.48
CA PRO A 130 -10.07 7.67 -1.95
C PRO A 130 -8.76 8.41 -1.67
N ASP A 131 -8.40 9.34 -2.57
CA ASP A 131 -7.20 10.16 -2.42
C ASP A 131 -7.57 11.42 -1.61
N PRO A 132 -7.03 11.60 -0.39
CA PRO A 132 -7.39 12.74 0.45
C PRO A 132 -6.56 14.00 0.19
N TYR A 133 -5.63 13.98 -0.76
CA TYR A 133 -4.60 15.02 -0.93
C TYR A 133 -5.18 16.44 -1.06
N TYR A 134 -6.28 16.60 -1.80
CA TYR A 134 -6.94 17.89 -2.01
C TYR A 134 -8.15 18.10 -1.10
N ARG A 135 -8.23 17.32 0.00
CA ARG A 135 -9.41 17.29 0.87
C ARG A 135 -9.04 17.66 2.31
N ASP A 136 -9.98 17.50 3.24
CA ASP A 136 -9.81 17.90 4.64
C ASP A 136 -9.51 16.70 5.58
N GLY A 137 -9.48 16.97 6.89
CA GLY A 137 -9.12 15.97 7.90
C GLY A 137 -10.01 14.75 7.94
N GLU A 138 -11.33 14.92 7.70
CA GLU A 138 -12.27 13.79 7.69
C GLU A 138 -11.94 12.81 6.56
N ASP A 139 -11.49 13.33 5.43
CA ASP A 139 -11.10 12.50 4.30
C ASP A 139 -9.81 11.72 4.57
N PHE A 140 -8.88 12.30 5.33
CA PHE A 140 -7.69 11.57 5.79
C PHE A 140 -8.07 10.44 6.74
N GLU A 141 -9.00 10.69 7.69
CA GLU A 141 -9.48 9.66 8.61
C GLU A 141 -10.20 8.54 7.87
N LEU A 142 -11.04 8.87 6.91
CA LEU A 142 -11.75 7.87 6.10
C LEU A 142 -10.76 7.02 5.29
N ALA A 143 -9.76 7.65 4.67
CA ALA A 143 -8.75 6.92 3.91
C ALA A 143 -8.00 5.94 4.82
N LEU A 144 -7.64 6.35 6.04
CA LEU A 144 -6.99 5.47 7.01
C LEU A 144 -7.90 4.30 7.40
N ASP A 145 -9.18 4.55 7.66
CA ASP A 145 -10.15 3.47 7.99
C ASP A 145 -10.21 2.42 6.88
N ILE A 146 -10.27 2.87 5.63
CA ILE A 146 -10.39 2.00 4.47
C ILE A 146 -9.08 1.22 4.24
N ILE A 147 -7.93 1.89 4.40
CA ILE A 147 -6.62 1.23 4.27
C ILE A 147 -6.44 0.17 5.36
N GLU A 148 -6.86 0.45 6.59
CA GLU A 148 -6.82 -0.55 7.67
C GLU A 148 -7.61 -1.80 7.30
N ASP A 149 -8.81 -1.62 6.77
CA ASP A 149 -9.65 -2.72 6.32
C ASP A 149 -8.98 -3.53 5.20
N GLY A 150 -8.42 -2.85 4.22
CA GLY A 150 -7.73 -3.50 3.10
C GLY A 150 -6.48 -4.27 3.54
N CYS A 151 -5.69 -3.68 4.43
CA CYS A 151 -4.49 -4.35 4.96
C CYS A 151 -4.85 -5.62 5.72
N ARG A 152 -5.89 -5.58 6.56
CA ARG A 152 -6.37 -6.79 7.25
C ARG A 152 -6.83 -7.85 6.26
N GLY A 153 -7.59 -7.47 5.25
CA GLY A 153 -8.09 -8.38 4.22
C GLY A 153 -6.95 -9.09 3.47
N ILE A 154 -5.92 -8.33 3.11
CA ILE A 154 -4.74 -8.89 2.44
C ILE A 154 -4.01 -9.87 3.37
N LEU A 155 -3.79 -9.50 4.62
CA LEU A 155 -3.08 -10.37 5.57
C LEU A 155 -3.85 -11.66 5.85
N ARG A 156 -5.18 -11.60 5.95
CA ARG A 156 -6.01 -12.80 6.10
C ARG A 156 -5.86 -13.74 4.91
N ARG A 157 -5.71 -13.19 3.71
CA ARG A 157 -5.45 -13.97 2.49
C ARG A 157 -4.14 -14.76 2.60
N TYR A 158 -3.15 -14.21 3.29
CA TYR A 158 -1.88 -14.89 3.54
C TYR A 158 -1.90 -15.75 4.82
N GLY A 159 -3.07 -15.92 5.43
CA GLY A 159 -3.22 -16.77 6.62
C GLY A 159 -2.85 -16.11 7.94
N VAL A 160 -2.65 -14.79 7.93
CA VAL A 160 -2.35 -14.03 9.16
C VAL A 160 -3.66 -13.63 9.85
N ASN A 161 -3.77 -13.97 11.11
CA ASN A 161 -4.95 -13.66 11.90
C ASN A 161 -4.84 -12.24 12.49
N VAL A 162 -5.61 -11.32 11.94
CA VAL A 162 -5.61 -9.89 12.32
C VAL A 162 -7.03 -9.35 12.47
#